data_344e1d488435908f7bbae5812deb6b70
#
_entry.id   344e1d488435908f7bbae5812deb6b70
#
_cell.length_a   1.000
_cell.length_b   1.000
_cell.length_c   1.000
_cell.angle_alpha   90.00
_cell.angle_beta   90.00
_cell.angle_gamma   90.00
#
_symmetry.space_group_name_H-M   'P 1'
#
loop_
_entity.id
_entity.type
_entity.pdbx_description
1 polymer ?
#
loop_
_entity_poly.entity_id
_entity_poly.type
_entity_poly.pdbx_seq_one_letter_code
_entity_poly.pdbx_strand_id
1 'polypeptide(L)'
;MYPTSRTSFAAVLGIVGMFLLTLSTAFGWNPEIINGVQYIPMSEVRTHYKLTRERTEGRQKVYEVPEKIQIRIQARSQDMFMNNMKFVLSYPVADHPSKGLMVSHMDLHKIIDPVLRPTYIANRRSFNTVVIDPGHGGHDSGTRNRISREADINLSVGKKLRDRLKTMGYQVVMTRDTDNFIALQDRVRI
;
A
#
# COMPACT_ATOMS: atom_id res chain seq x y z
N MET A 1 37.05 -27.41 62.60
CA MET A 1 36.42 -26.09 62.80
C MET A 1 36.37 -25.40 61.41
N TYR A 2 35.24 -25.54 60.68
CA TYR A 2 35.08 -24.96 59.33
C TYR A 2 34.07 -23.81 59.44
N PRO A 3 34.35 -22.66 58.86
CA PRO A 3 33.37 -21.57 58.81
C PRO A 3 32.43 -21.77 57.63
N THR A 4 31.15 -21.71 57.93
CA THR A 4 30.03 -21.72 56.98
C THR A 4 29.93 -20.40 56.26
N SER A 5 30.19 -20.36 54.96
CA SER A 5 29.91 -19.22 54.09
C SER A 5 28.44 -19.25 53.66
N ARG A 6 27.67 -18.26 54.05
CA ARG A 6 26.33 -17.97 53.55
C ARG A 6 26.46 -17.32 52.17
N THR A 7 26.10 -18.03 51.15
CA THR A 7 25.90 -17.44 49.81
C THR A 7 24.54 -16.77 49.77
N SER A 8 24.54 -15.46 49.69
CA SER A 8 23.34 -14.66 49.37
C SER A 8 22.96 -14.86 47.90
N PHE A 9 21.77 -15.41 47.67
CA PHE A 9 21.15 -15.40 46.36
C PHE A 9 20.65 -13.97 46.07
N ALA A 10 21.40 -13.23 45.28
CA ALA A 10 20.91 -11.99 44.70
C ALA A 10 19.95 -12.34 43.55
N ALA A 11 18.69 -12.01 43.73
CA ALA A 11 17.69 -12.11 42.69
C ALA A 11 18.02 -11.09 41.58
N VAL A 12 18.45 -11.58 40.44
CA VAL A 12 18.57 -10.75 39.22
C VAL A 12 17.18 -10.55 38.69
N LEU A 13 16.58 -9.40 39.01
CA LEU A 13 15.37 -8.92 38.33
C LEU A 13 15.77 -8.51 36.91
N GLY A 14 15.49 -9.38 35.96
CA GLY A 14 15.63 -9.07 34.53
C GLY A 14 14.62 -7.99 34.14
N ILE A 15 15.08 -6.77 34.01
CA ILE A 15 14.36 -5.70 33.36
C ILE A 15 14.36 -6.06 31.86
N VAL A 16 13.24 -6.65 31.40
CA VAL A 16 12.96 -6.73 29.97
C VAL A 16 12.69 -5.31 29.49
N GLY A 17 13.76 -4.62 29.12
CA GLY A 17 13.70 -3.35 28.44
C GLY A 17 13.01 -3.57 27.10
N MET A 18 11.74 -3.21 27.02
CA MET A 18 11.00 -3.10 25.78
C MET A 18 11.65 -1.97 24.98
N PHE A 19 12.61 -2.32 24.11
CA PHE A 19 13.16 -1.41 23.14
C PHE A 19 12.04 -1.05 22.17
N LEU A 20 11.30 0.01 22.48
CA LEU A 20 10.50 0.73 21.52
C LEU A 20 11.48 1.30 20.48
N LEU A 21 11.70 0.55 19.41
CA LEU A 21 12.29 1.07 18.18
C LEU A 21 11.35 2.16 17.65
N THR A 22 11.58 3.39 18.10
CA THR A 22 11.06 4.57 17.41
C THR A 22 11.78 4.63 16.07
N LEU A 23 11.24 3.94 15.07
CA LEU A 23 11.57 4.24 13.68
C LEU A 23 11.15 5.70 13.45
N SER A 24 12.10 6.60 13.65
CA SER A 24 12.00 7.98 13.21
C SER A 24 11.77 7.94 11.70
N THR A 25 10.52 8.02 11.30
CA THR A 25 10.16 8.10 9.89
C THR A 25 10.68 9.43 9.36
N ALA A 26 11.24 9.43 8.17
CA ALA A 26 11.80 10.62 7.49
C ALA A 26 10.79 11.78 7.33
N PHE A 27 9.58 11.66 7.84
CA PHE A 27 8.47 12.61 7.74
C PHE A 27 7.93 13.11 9.09
N GLY A 28 8.49 12.68 10.23
CA GLY A 28 8.05 13.18 11.54
C GLY A 28 6.59 12.86 11.91
N TRP A 29 6.03 11.74 11.43
CA TRP A 29 4.71 11.27 11.83
C TRP A 29 4.69 10.86 13.31
N ASN A 30 3.56 11.11 13.99
CA ASN A 30 3.32 10.65 15.38
C ASN A 30 2.34 9.47 15.39
N PRO A 31 2.82 8.24 15.13
CA PRO A 31 1.96 7.09 15.02
C PRO A 31 1.39 6.66 16.37
N GLU A 32 0.15 6.17 16.35
CA GLU A 32 -0.48 5.44 17.44
C GLU A 32 -0.48 3.95 17.14
N ILE A 33 -0.24 3.14 18.16
CA ILE A 33 -0.32 1.67 18.02
C ILE A 33 -1.71 1.22 18.45
N ILE A 34 -2.48 0.70 17.51
CA ILE A 34 -3.81 0.11 17.73
C ILE A 34 -3.75 -1.35 17.30
N ASN A 35 -3.96 -2.27 18.25
CA ASN A 35 -3.88 -3.72 18.03
C ASN A 35 -2.58 -4.17 17.31
N GLY A 36 -1.44 -3.59 17.68
CA GLY A 36 -0.13 -3.91 17.10
C GLY A 36 0.17 -3.26 15.75
N VAL A 37 -0.75 -2.48 15.20
CA VAL A 37 -0.58 -1.76 13.94
C VAL A 37 -0.35 -0.27 14.19
N GLN A 38 0.61 0.31 13.52
CA GLN A 38 0.85 1.76 13.59
C GLN A 38 -0.15 2.50 12.71
N TYR A 39 -0.81 3.49 13.28
CA TYR A 39 -1.80 4.33 12.61
C TYR A 39 -1.41 5.81 12.71
N ILE A 40 -1.68 6.55 11.64
CA ILE A 40 -1.44 7.98 11.51
C ILE A 40 -2.80 8.70 11.50
N PRO A 41 -3.00 9.74 12.34
CA PRO A 41 -4.21 10.55 12.32
C PRO A 41 -4.41 11.25 10.96
N MET A 42 -5.65 11.25 10.47
CA MET A 42 -5.97 11.98 9.23
C MET A 42 -5.76 13.48 9.35
N SER A 43 -5.76 14.03 10.55
CA SER A 43 -5.38 15.44 10.80
C SER A 43 -3.92 15.71 10.42
N GLU A 44 -3.00 14.79 10.71
CA GLU A 44 -1.59 14.89 10.30
C GLU A 44 -1.44 14.70 8.79
N VAL A 45 -2.12 13.68 8.22
CA VAL A 45 -2.16 13.45 6.77
C VAL A 45 -2.67 14.69 6.05
N ARG A 46 -3.76 15.28 6.54
CA ARG A 46 -4.33 16.50 6.02
C ARG A 46 -3.32 17.66 6.01
N THR A 47 -2.64 17.87 7.13
CA THR A 47 -1.63 18.95 7.26
C THR A 47 -0.46 18.72 6.32
N HIS A 48 0.07 17.50 6.28
CA HIS A 48 1.22 17.15 5.46
C HIS A 48 0.98 17.34 3.95
N TYR A 49 -0.16 16.85 3.46
CA TYR A 49 -0.52 16.97 2.04
C TYR A 49 -1.30 18.24 1.71
N LYS A 50 -1.47 19.14 2.67
CA LYS A 50 -2.17 20.43 2.50
C LYS A 50 -3.59 20.24 1.97
N LEU A 51 -4.32 19.25 2.48
CA LEU A 51 -5.73 19.05 2.16
C LEU A 51 -6.54 20.13 2.86
N THR A 52 -6.97 21.13 2.10
CA THR A 52 -7.52 22.39 2.65
C THR A 52 -8.95 22.27 3.15
N ARG A 53 -9.73 21.32 2.63
CA ARG A 53 -11.13 21.13 2.98
C ARG A 53 -11.37 19.75 3.59
N GLU A 54 -12.23 19.73 4.61
CA GLU A 54 -12.78 18.50 5.20
C GLU A 54 -14.30 18.63 5.27
N ARG A 55 -15.02 17.58 4.90
CA ARG A 55 -16.46 17.49 5.05
C ARG A 55 -16.91 16.06 5.32
N THR A 56 -18.15 15.89 5.73
CA THR A 56 -18.77 14.59 5.96
C THR A 56 -19.87 14.37 4.93
N GLU A 57 -19.85 13.23 4.27
CA GLU A 57 -20.87 12.78 3.32
C GLU A 57 -21.43 11.43 3.79
N GLY A 58 -22.60 11.44 4.41
CA GLY A 58 -23.15 10.24 5.03
C GLY A 58 -22.22 9.68 6.11
N ARG A 59 -21.70 8.46 5.88
CA ARG A 59 -20.73 7.80 6.78
C ARG A 59 -19.27 8.08 6.41
N GLN A 60 -19.02 8.75 5.30
CA GLN A 60 -17.68 9.01 4.80
C GLN A 60 -17.17 10.37 5.25
N LYS A 61 -15.89 10.43 5.55
CA LYS A 61 -15.12 11.66 5.66
C LYS A 61 -14.40 11.90 4.34
N VAL A 62 -14.51 13.13 3.87
CA VAL A 62 -13.89 13.60 2.64
C VAL A 62 -12.84 14.64 2.97
N TYR A 63 -11.63 14.41 2.52
CA TYR A 63 -10.49 15.32 2.64
C TYR A 63 -10.05 15.71 1.24
N GLU A 64 -9.93 17.01 0.97
CA GLU A 64 -9.67 17.43 -0.42
C GLU A 64 -8.87 18.72 -0.55
N VAL A 65 -8.22 18.83 -1.71
CA VAL A 65 -7.89 20.11 -2.36
C VAL A 65 -8.83 20.21 -3.57
N PRO A 66 -9.74 21.19 -3.62
CA PRO A 66 -10.71 21.29 -4.70
C PRO A 66 -10.05 21.19 -6.08
N GLU A 67 -10.69 20.48 -7.00
CA GLU A 67 -10.27 20.24 -8.38
C GLU A 67 -8.94 19.49 -8.57
N LYS A 68 -8.27 19.11 -7.48
CA LYS A 68 -6.97 18.44 -7.54
C LYS A 68 -7.00 17.04 -6.95
N ILE A 69 -7.37 16.94 -5.68
CA ILE A 69 -7.28 15.70 -4.91
C ILE A 69 -8.49 15.58 -3.99
N GLN A 70 -9.09 14.41 -3.97
CA GLN A 70 -10.14 14.05 -3.03
C GLN A 70 -9.85 12.66 -2.47
N ILE A 71 -9.85 12.55 -1.14
CA ILE A 71 -9.77 11.28 -0.41
C ILE A 71 -11.06 11.06 0.34
N ARG A 72 -11.72 9.92 0.14
CA ARG A 72 -12.92 9.52 0.89
C ARG A 72 -12.61 8.24 1.64
N ILE A 73 -12.84 8.26 2.95
CA ILE A 73 -12.68 7.12 3.85
C ILE A 73 -13.84 7.03 4.82
N GLN A 74 -14.03 5.84 5.39
CA GLN A 74 -15.03 5.57 6.39
C GLN A 74 -14.41 4.77 7.54
N ALA A 75 -14.83 5.08 8.77
CA ALA A 75 -14.43 4.30 9.95
C ALA A 75 -14.69 2.81 9.77
N ARG A 76 -13.75 1.98 10.19
CA ARG A 76 -13.81 0.51 10.17
C ARG A 76 -13.93 -0.10 8.77
N SER A 77 -13.69 0.68 7.71
CA SER A 77 -13.67 0.21 6.31
C SER A 77 -12.25 0.11 5.80
N GLN A 78 -11.99 -0.88 4.95
CA GLN A 78 -10.78 -0.96 4.12
C GLN A 78 -10.95 -0.25 2.78
N ASP A 79 -12.18 0.11 2.41
CA ASP A 79 -12.43 0.85 1.18
C ASP A 79 -12.04 2.32 1.35
N MET A 80 -11.17 2.77 0.49
CA MET A 80 -10.79 4.17 0.33
C MET A 80 -10.97 4.57 -1.14
N PHE A 81 -11.37 5.81 -1.36
CA PHE A 81 -11.43 6.37 -2.70
C PHE A 81 -10.49 7.58 -2.79
N MET A 82 -9.67 7.62 -3.83
CA MET A 82 -8.91 8.80 -4.21
C MET A 82 -9.25 9.17 -5.64
N ASN A 83 -9.75 10.38 -5.85
CA ASN A 83 -10.20 10.89 -7.17
C ASN A 83 -11.13 9.89 -7.90
N ASN A 84 -12.11 9.34 -7.19
CA ASN A 84 -13.06 8.32 -7.65
C ASN A 84 -12.48 6.93 -7.97
N MET A 85 -11.17 6.72 -7.83
CA MET A 85 -10.59 5.38 -7.89
C MET A 85 -10.68 4.70 -6.53
N LYS A 86 -11.16 3.46 -6.51
CA LYS A 86 -11.23 2.64 -5.30
C LYS A 86 -9.88 2.00 -5.02
N PHE A 87 -9.44 2.10 -3.78
CA PHE A 87 -8.30 1.38 -3.21
C PHE A 87 -8.79 0.54 -2.05
N VAL A 88 -8.19 -0.63 -1.87
CA VAL A 88 -8.43 -1.49 -0.71
C VAL A 88 -7.21 -1.39 0.19
N LEU A 89 -7.42 -0.88 1.40
CA LEU A 89 -6.38 -0.73 2.39
C LEU A 89 -5.98 -2.08 2.98
N SER A 90 -4.75 -2.21 3.43
CA SER A 90 -4.26 -3.39 4.16
C SER A 90 -4.93 -3.55 5.51
N TYR A 91 -5.27 -2.43 6.15
CA TYR A 91 -5.93 -2.37 7.45
C TYR A 91 -7.15 -1.46 7.41
N PRO A 92 -8.23 -1.79 8.16
CA PRO A 92 -9.39 -0.91 8.26
C PRO A 92 -9.01 0.47 8.82
N VAL A 93 -9.66 1.52 8.34
CA VAL A 93 -9.56 2.87 8.93
C VAL A 93 -9.95 2.80 10.40
N ALA A 94 -9.05 3.17 11.29
CA ALA A 94 -9.33 3.23 12.72
C ALA A 94 -10.12 4.50 13.06
N ASP A 95 -10.97 4.39 14.09
CA ASP A 95 -11.74 5.50 14.65
C ASP A 95 -11.28 5.71 16.09
N HIS A 96 -10.42 6.70 16.31
CA HIS A 96 -9.85 6.96 17.62
C HIS A 96 -10.65 8.04 18.34
N PRO A 97 -11.03 7.84 19.64
CA PRO A 97 -11.94 8.74 20.36
C PRO A 97 -11.50 10.21 20.39
N SER A 98 -10.20 10.48 20.49
CA SER A 98 -9.66 11.84 20.57
C SER A 98 -8.93 12.33 19.31
N LYS A 99 -8.52 11.40 18.40
CA LYS A 99 -7.74 11.73 17.20
C LYS A 99 -8.54 11.59 15.89
N GLY A 100 -9.78 11.09 15.99
CA GLY A 100 -10.65 10.86 14.85
C GLY A 100 -10.17 9.72 13.94
N LEU A 101 -10.43 9.82 12.65
CA LEU A 101 -10.05 8.78 11.70
C LEU A 101 -8.55 8.70 11.50
N MET A 102 -8.06 7.48 11.41
CA MET A 102 -6.64 7.18 11.26
C MET A 102 -6.44 6.11 10.19
N VAL A 103 -5.40 6.24 9.40
CA VAL A 103 -4.98 5.25 8.39
C VAL A 103 -3.70 4.56 8.84
N SER A 104 -3.51 3.30 8.44
CA SER A 104 -2.28 2.60 8.81
C SER A 104 -1.05 3.29 8.19
N HIS A 105 0.05 3.29 8.93
CA HIS A 105 1.34 3.80 8.43
C HIS A 105 1.76 3.08 7.14
N MET A 106 1.47 1.78 7.04
CA MET A 106 1.74 1.00 5.85
C MET A 106 0.95 1.52 4.65
N ASP A 107 -0.37 1.69 4.79
CA ASP A 107 -1.22 2.17 3.70
C ASP A 107 -0.91 3.61 3.31
N LEU A 108 -0.53 4.43 4.31
CA LEU A 108 -0.06 5.78 4.03
C LEU A 108 1.14 5.77 3.06
N HIS A 109 2.15 4.96 3.33
CA HIS A 109 3.37 4.92 2.51
C HIS A 109 3.23 4.12 1.22
N LYS A 110 2.41 3.07 1.19
CA LYS A 110 2.31 2.17 0.03
C LYS A 110 1.20 2.54 -0.95
N ILE A 111 0.18 3.24 -0.48
CA ILE A 111 -1.00 3.58 -1.27
C ILE A 111 -1.19 5.09 -1.37
N ILE A 112 -1.29 5.79 -0.21
CA ILE A 112 -1.70 7.19 -0.20
C ILE A 112 -0.60 8.09 -0.74
N ASP A 113 0.61 7.99 -0.20
CA ASP A 113 1.74 8.84 -0.58
C ASP A 113 2.11 8.74 -2.06
N PRO A 114 2.25 7.53 -2.66
CA PRO A 114 2.53 7.42 -4.10
C PRO A 114 1.49 8.06 -5.01
N VAL A 115 0.23 8.08 -4.60
CA VAL A 115 -0.85 8.74 -5.37
C VAL A 115 -0.82 10.25 -5.18
N LEU A 116 -0.60 10.74 -3.96
CA LEU A 116 -0.58 12.17 -3.65
C LEU A 116 0.70 12.86 -4.13
N ARG A 117 1.80 12.13 -4.18
CA ARG A 117 3.12 12.64 -4.61
C ARG A 117 3.77 11.70 -5.64
N PRO A 118 3.19 11.52 -6.81
CA PRO A 118 3.67 10.55 -7.80
C PRO A 118 5.09 10.83 -8.30
N THR A 119 5.58 12.06 -8.16
CA THR A 119 6.94 12.45 -8.54
C THR A 119 7.95 12.28 -7.41
N TYR A 120 7.48 12.05 -6.18
CA TYR A 120 8.33 11.89 -5.01
C TYR A 120 8.45 10.41 -4.65
N ILE A 121 9.47 9.77 -5.15
CA ILE A 121 9.87 8.41 -4.76
C ILE A 121 11.31 8.52 -4.29
N ALA A 122 11.53 8.28 -2.98
CA ALA A 122 12.88 8.24 -2.43
C ALA A 122 13.69 7.13 -3.15
N ASN A 123 14.92 7.48 -3.55
CA ASN A 123 15.82 6.55 -4.25
C ASN A 123 15.25 5.97 -5.56
N ARG A 124 14.36 6.70 -6.24
CA ARG A 124 13.87 6.26 -7.55
C ARG A 124 15.05 6.07 -8.51
N ARG A 125 15.02 4.95 -9.20
CA ARG A 125 15.87 4.75 -10.38
C ARG A 125 15.07 5.11 -11.62
N SER A 126 15.68 5.79 -12.57
CA SER A 126 15.08 5.96 -13.88
C SER A 126 15.05 4.62 -14.59
N PHE A 127 13.95 4.33 -15.27
CA PHE A 127 13.81 3.19 -16.16
C PHE A 127 13.09 3.65 -17.42
N ASN A 128 13.37 3.01 -18.52
CA ASN A 128 12.72 3.28 -19.81
C ASN A 128 12.00 2.05 -20.37
N THR A 129 12.18 0.89 -19.76
CA THR A 129 11.59 -0.37 -20.19
C THR A 129 10.59 -0.88 -19.17
N VAL A 130 9.40 -1.26 -19.64
CA VAL A 130 8.33 -1.89 -18.86
C VAL A 130 8.04 -3.26 -19.44
N VAL A 131 8.06 -4.28 -18.61
CA VAL A 131 7.61 -5.63 -18.99
C VAL A 131 6.15 -5.78 -18.57
N ILE A 132 5.30 -6.21 -19.51
CA ILE A 132 3.90 -6.55 -19.25
C ILE A 132 3.76 -8.06 -19.35
N ASP A 133 3.23 -8.67 -18.32
CA ASP A 133 3.00 -10.12 -18.24
C ASP A 133 1.49 -10.44 -18.19
N PRO A 134 0.83 -10.63 -19.36
CA PRO A 134 -0.56 -11.06 -19.38
C PRO A 134 -0.67 -12.52 -18.93
N GLY A 135 -1.19 -12.74 -17.72
CA GLY A 135 -1.34 -14.08 -17.14
C GLY A 135 -2.17 -15.02 -17.99
N HIS A 136 -1.99 -16.32 -17.81
CA HIS A 136 -2.63 -17.41 -18.55
C HIS A 136 -2.27 -17.42 -20.05
N GLY A 137 -3.06 -18.14 -20.87
CA GLY A 137 -2.89 -18.22 -22.33
C GLY A 137 -2.85 -19.65 -22.87
N GLY A 138 -3.21 -19.86 -24.13
CA GLY A 138 -3.28 -21.17 -24.78
C GLY A 138 -4.23 -22.12 -24.05
N HIS A 139 -3.71 -23.25 -23.58
CA HIS A 139 -4.50 -24.26 -22.84
C HIS A 139 -4.88 -23.82 -21.43
N ASP A 140 -4.18 -22.85 -20.84
CA ASP A 140 -4.52 -22.26 -19.55
C ASP A 140 -5.45 -21.07 -19.77
N SER A 141 -6.74 -21.30 -19.64
CA SER A 141 -7.75 -20.23 -19.78
C SER A 141 -7.84 -19.29 -18.58
N GLY A 142 -7.26 -19.65 -17.43
CA GLY A 142 -7.62 -19.02 -16.15
C GLY A 142 -9.10 -19.22 -15.82
N THR A 143 -9.65 -18.33 -15.01
CA THR A 143 -11.09 -18.33 -14.71
C THR A 143 -11.90 -18.15 -16.00
N ARG A 144 -12.98 -18.92 -16.08
CA ARG A 144 -13.82 -18.99 -17.29
C ARG A 144 -15.30 -18.91 -16.94
N ASN A 145 -16.04 -18.13 -17.71
CA ASN A 145 -17.50 -18.11 -17.69
C ASN A 145 -18.08 -18.31 -19.10
N ARG A 146 -19.41 -18.14 -19.26
CA ARG A 146 -20.08 -18.34 -20.57
C ARG A 146 -19.67 -17.33 -21.65
N ILE A 147 -19.07 -16.21 -21.29
CA ILE A 147 -18.86 -15.06 -22.18
C ILE A 147 -17.36 -14.81 -22.39
N SER A 148 -16.52 -15.10 -21.40
CA SER A 148 -15.11 -14.70 -21.43
C SER A 148 -14.18 -15.69 -20.73
N ARG A 149 -12.93 -15.70 -21.15
CA ARG A 149 -11.80 -16.33 -20.48
C ARG A 149 -10.89 -15.26 -19.89
N GLU A 150 -10.33 -15.52 -18.72
CA GLU A 150 -9.39 -14.61 -18.07
C GLU A 150 -8.16 -14.34 -18.95
N ALA A 151 -7.66 -15.37 -19.64
CA ALA A 151 -6.55 -15.23 -20.59
C ALA A 151 -6.81 -14.18 -21.68
N ASP A 152 -8.03 -14.11 -22.22
CA ASP A 152 -8.40 -13.14 -23.26
C ASP A 152 -8.47 -11.71 -22.71
N ILE A 153 -9.04 -11.58 -21.51
CA ILE A 153 -9.14 -10.29 -20.80
C ILE A 153 -7.74 -9.77 -20.50
N ASN A 154 -6.88 -10.61 -19.91
CA ASN A 154 -5.51 -10.24 -19.55
C ASN A 154 -4.71 -9.80 -20.79
N LEU A 155 -4.84 -10.52 -21.89
CA LEU A 155 -4.18 -10.16 -23.16
C LEU A 155 -4.70 -8.83 -23.71
N SER A 156 -6.00 -8.62 -23.68
CA SER A 156 -6.63 -7.39 -24.17
C SER A 156 -6.19 -6.18 -23.34
N VAL A 157 -6.20 -6.30 -22.01
CA VAL A 157 -5.72 -5.25 -21.08
C VAL A 157 -4.24 -5.00 -21.30
N GLY A 158 -3.42 -6.06 -21.37
CA GLY A 158 -1.98 -5.95 -21.62
C GLY A 158 -1.65 -5.20 -22.90
N LYS A 159 -2.35 -5.49 -24.01
CA LYS A 159 -2.17 -4.77 -25.28
C LYS A 159 -2.52 -3.29 -25.17
N LYS A 160 -3.65 -2.96 -24.55
CA LYS A 160 -4.04 -1.55 -24.36
C LYS A 160 -3.02 -0.81 -23.46
N LEU A 161 -2.52 -1.45 -22.42
CA LEU A 161 -1.50 -0.89 -21.54
C LEU A 161 -0.19 -0.68 -22.31
N ARG A 162 0.26 -1.67 -23.10
CA ARG A 162 1.42 -1.56 -23.98
C ARG A 162 1.33 -0.31 -24.86
N ASP A 163 0.22 -0.17 -25.56
CA ASP A 163 0.04 0.93 -26.50
C ASP A 163 0.05 2.29 -25.77
N ARG A 164 -0.57 2.36 -24.60
CA ARG A 164 -0.54 3.56 -23.76
C ARG A 164 0.86 3.89 -23.26
N LEU A 165 1.61 2.92 -22.79
CA LEU A 165 3.00 3.13 -22.32
C LEU A 165 3.93 3.54 -23.45
N LYS A 166 3.76 2.98 -24.65
CA LYS A 166 4.51 3.40 -25.85
C LYS A 166 4.26 4.87 -26.18
N THR A 167 3.01 5.33 -26.11
CA THR A 167 2.71 6.77 -26.34
C THR A 167 3.31 7.69 -25.27
N MET A 168 3.64 7.15 -24.09
CA MET A 168 4.35 7.86 -23.01
C MET A 168 5.88 7.81 -23.15
N GLY A 169 6.41 7.16 -24.19
CA GLY A 169 7.85 7.09 -24.49
C GLY A 169 8.57 5.91 -23.85
N TYR A 170 7.86 4.95 -23.23
CA TYR A 170 8.48 3.74 -22.69
C TYR A 170 8.73 2.70 -23.78
N GLN A 171 9.83 1.96 -23.64
CA GLN A 171 10.00 0.67 -24.31
C GLN A 171 9.14 -0.36 -23.59
N VAL A 172 8.40 -1.17 -24.34
CA VAL A 172 7.51 -2.16 -23.72
C VAL A 172 7.79 -3.54 -24.29
N VAL A 173 8.07 -4.46 -23.40
CA VAL A 173 8.20 -5.90 -23.67
C VAL A 173 6.96 -6.59 -23.15
N MET A 174 6.36 -7.46 -23.96
CA MET A 174 5.26 -8.33 -23.51
C MET A 174 5.78 -9.75 -23.39
N THR A 175 5.45 -10.45 -22.29
CA THR A 175 5.78 -11.87 -22.19
C THR A 175 5.02 -12.69 -23.24
N ARG A 176 3.78 -12.32 -23.54
CA ARG A 176 3.02 -12.83 -24.71
C ARG A 176 2.18 -11.72 -25.32
N ASP A 177 2.02 -11.75 -26.61
CA ASP A 177 1.15 -10.85 -27.38
C ASP A 177 0.08 -11.58 -28.20
N THR A 178 0.06 -12.90 -28.11
CA THR A 178 -0.94 -13.81 -28.68
C THR A 178 -1.51 -14.74 -27.62
N ASP A 179 -2.51 -15.57 -27.99
CA ASP A 179 -3.09 -16.56 -27.09
C ASP A 179 -2.22 -17.81 -27.03
N ASN A 180 -1.05 -17.70 -26.41
CA ASN A 180 -0.14 -18.82 -26.16
C ASN A 180 0.15 -18.96 -24.66
N PHE A 181 0.40 -20.19 -24.22
CA PHE A 181 0.82 -20.50 -22.87
C PHE A 181 2.31 -20.27 -22.72
N ILE A 182 2.69 -19.61 -21.60
CA ILE A 182 4.08 -19.46 -21.16
C ILE A 182 4.17 -19.92 -19.71
N ALA A 183 5.05 -20.87 -19.44
CA ALA A 183 5.25 -21.36 -18.08
C ALA A 183 5.79 -20.25 -17.16
N LEU A 184 5.41 -20.28 -15.89
CA LEU A 184 5.79 -19.22 -14.92
C LEU A 184 7.31 -18.98 -14.85
N GLN A 185 8.09 -20.06 -14.96
CA GLN A 185 9.56 -19.97 -14.93
C GLN A 185 10.14 -19.29 -16.18
N ASP A 186 9.44 -19.37 -17.32
CA ASP A 186 9.91 -18.77 -18.56
C ASP A 186 9.54 -17.29 -18.66
N ARG A 187 8.44 -16.88 -18.00
CA ARG A 187 8.01 -15.47 -17.94
C ARG A 187 9.07 -14.55 -17.31
N VAL A 188 9.83 -15.07 -16.34
CA VAL A 188 10.88 -14.29 -15.66
C VAL A 188 12.21 -14.25 -16.45
N ARG A 189 12.29 -14.97 -17.57
CA ARG A 189 13.49 -15.00 -18.45
C ARG A 189 13.34 -14.12 -19.69
N ILE A 190 12.13 -13.65 -19.95
CA ILE A 190 11.83 -12.72 -21.04
C ILE A 190 12.17 -11.29 -20.63
#